data_745201efbd26ff1d459038f06cc2dbf0
#
_entry.id   745201efbd26ff1d459038f06cc2dbf0
#
_cell.length_a   1.000
_cell.length_b   1.000
_cell.length_c   1.000
_cell.angle_alpha   90.00
_cell.angle_beta   90.00
_cell.angle_gamma   90.00
#
_symmetry.space_group_name_H-M   'P 1'
#
loop_
_entity.id
_entity.type
_entity.pdbx_description
1 polymer ?
#
loop_
_entity_poly.entity_id
_entity_poly.type
_entity_poly.pdbx_seq_one_letter_code
_entity_poly.pdbx_strand_id
1 'polypeptide(L)'
;MIGKQFIEEYLTLQLVQHLFHHRHDRIFTEKDNPDNPDILIMQNKRDVFVIEVKSSKVHAKVLGEASAEGFREFLEQSLASEKKGPGEKNKGIYQLRKQINALKEKGRGYRIFPVIIYTESSLDMPGVNSFLDEKFDHIIDEDRGSF
;
A
#
# COMPACT_ATOMS: atom_id res chain seq x y z
N MET A 1 -18.06 8.37 -8.20
CA MET A 1 -17.60 7.67 -6.96
C MET A 1 -17.75 6.15 -7.00
N ILE A 2 -18.54 5.60 -7.90
CA ILE A 2 -18.70 4.14 -8.09
C ILE A 2 -17.39 3.46 -8.54
N GLY A 3 -16.54 4.15 -9.31
CA GLY A 3 -15.33 3.55 -9.87
C GLY A 3 -14.24 3.18 -8.86
N LYS A 4 -13.98 4.03 -7.84
CA LYS A 4 -12.92 3.78 -6.86
C LYS A 4 -13.22 2.52 -6.04
N GLN A 5 -14.38 2.48 -5.44
CA GLN A 5 -14.82 1.37 -4.61
C GLN A 5 -14.93 0.06 -5.42
N PHE A 6 -15.39 0.14 -6.67
CA PHE A 6 -15.47 -1.02 -7.54
C PHE A 6 -14.09 -1.59 -7.90
N ILE A 7 -13.11 -0.75 -8.18
CA ILE A 7 -11.75 -1.19 -8.53
C ILE A 7 -11.03 -1.73 -7.29
N GLU A 8 -11.05 -0.99 -6.18
CA GLU A 8 -10.32 -1.37 -4.96
C GLU A 8 -10.94 -2.61 -4.31
N GLU A 9 -12.25 -2.61 -4.10
CA GLU A 9 -12.91 -3.65 -3.31
C GLU A 9 -13.34 -4.87 -4.13
N TYR A 10 -13.62 -4.70 -5.42
CA TYR A 10 -14.17 -5.79 -6.23
C TYR A 10 -13.15 -6.36 -7.21
N LEU A 11 -12.64 -5.58 -8.16
CA LEU A 11 -11.75 -6.13 -9.19
C LEU A 11 -10.44 -6.63 -8.61
N THR A 12 -9.79 -5.83 -7.75
CA THR A 12 -8.51 -6.22 -7.16
C THR A 12 -8.67 -7.44 -6.26
N LEU A 13 -9.71 -7.46 -5.43
CA LEU A 13 -10.00 -8.60 -4.57
C LEU A 13 -10.33 -9.87 -5.36
N GLN A 14 -11.11 -9.79 -6.44
CA GLN A 14 -11.41 -10.93 -7.31
C GLN A 14 -10.14 -11.49 -7.97
N LEU A 15 -9.26 -10.61 -8.46
CA LEU A 15 -7.99 -11.01 -9.04
C LEU A 15 -7.11 -11.73 -8.00
N VAL A 16 -7.00 -11.17 -6.80
CA VAL A 16 -6.24 -11.75 -5.69
C VAL A 16 -6.81 -13.12 -5.30
N GLN A 17 -8.13 -13.23 -5.15
CA GLN A 17 -8.79 -14.51 -4.85
C GLN A 17 -8.58 -15.55 -5.93
N HIS A 18 -8.49 -15.14 -7.19
CA HIS A 18 -8.18 -16.05 -8.29
C HIS A 18 -6.73 -16.54 -8.27
N LEU A 19 -5.78 -15.68 -7.91
CA LEU A 19 -4.36 -16.01 -7.84
C LEU A 19 -4.00 -16.82 -6.58
N PHE A 20 -4.64 -16.53 -5.45
CA PHE A 20 -4.38 -17.17 -4.15
C PHE A 20 -5.57 -18.04 -3.73
N HIS A 21 -5.71 -19.19 -4.36
CA HIS A 21 -6.82 -20.13 -4.13
C HIS A 21 -6.37 -21.48 -3.57
N HIS A 22 -5.13 -21.63 -3.19
CA HIS A 22 -4.63 -22.88 -2.63
C HIS A 22 -5.21 -23.15 -1.22
N ARG A 23 -5.35 -24.41 -0.85
CA ARG A 23 -5.96 -24.84 0.41
C ARG A 23 -5.40 -24.19 1.68
N HIS A 24 -4.17 -23.70 1.62
CA HIS A 24 -3.48 -23.08 2.76
C HIS A 24 -3.40 -21.57 2.70
N ASP A 25 -3.93 -20.95 1.65
CA ASP A 25 -3.96 -19.51 1.51
C ASP A 25 -5.16 -18.95 2.28
N ARG A 26 -4.94 -17.85 2.97
CA ARG A 26 -5.99 -17.11 3.68
C ARG A 26 -5.92 -15.65 3.26
N ILE A 27 -7.05 -15.11 2.87
CA ILE A 27 -7.20 -13.72 2.46
C ILE A 27 -8.08 -13.03 3.49
N PHE A 28 -7.61 -11.91 4.01
CA PHE A 28 -8.33 -11.03 4.94
C PHE A 28 -8.40 -9.64 4.33
N THR A 29 -9.45 -8.91 4.64
CA THR A 29 -9.67 -7.55 4.15
C THR A 29 -10.02 -6.61 5.30
N GLU A 30 -10.05 -5.31 5.01
CA GLU A 30 -10.55 -4.29 5.94
C GLU A 30 -12.00 -4.57 6.39
N LYS A 31 -12.79 -5.29 5.60
CA LYS A 31 -14.16 -5.71 5.96
C LYS A 31 -14.20 -6.78 7.07
N ASP A 32 -13.16 -7.62 7.12
CA ASP A 32 -13.05 -8.65 8.17
C ASP A 32 -12.62 -8.03 9.50
N ASN A 33 -11.76 -7.03 9.44
CA ASN A 33 -11.32 -6.24 10.58
C ASN A 33 -10.83 -4.85 10.09
N PRO A 34 -11.38 -3.74 10.64
CA PRO A 34 -10.96 -2.37 10.25
C PRO A 34 -9.49 -2.05 10.46
N ASP A 35 -8.79 -2.84 11.26
CA ASP A 35 -7.34 -2.71 11.46
C ASP A 35 -6.51 -3.45 10.41
N ASN A 36 -7.13 -4.23 9.53
CA ASN A 36 -6.41 -4.88 8.43
C ASN A 36 -6.03 -3.85 7.35
N PRO A 37 -5.02 -4.16 6.51
CA PRO A 37 -4.79 -3.46 5.25
C PRO A 37 -5.95 -3.71 4.27
N ASP A 38 -5.94 -3.06 3.12
CA ASP A 38 -6.95 -3.30 2.08
C ASP A 38 -7.07 -4.80 1.78
N ILE A 39 -5.91 -5.48 1.61
CA ILE A 39 -5.85 -6.92 1.45
C ILE A 39 -4.63 -7.47 2.23
N LEU A 40 -4.85 -8.50 3.02
CA LEU A 40 -3.81 -9.29 3.69
C LEU A 40 -3.89 -10.74 3.20
N ILE A 41 -2.80 -11.26 2.65
CA ILE A 41 -2.73 -12.65 2.21
C ILE A 41 -1.73 -13.39 3.08
N MET A 42 -2.15 -14.48 3.67
CA MET A 42 -1.27 -15.39 4.39
C MET A 42 -1.12 -16.68 3.60
N GLN A 43 0.09 -16.93 3.11
CA GLN A 43 0.44 -18.13 2.36
C GLN A 43 1.35 -19.03 3.20
N ASN A 44 1.07 -20.33 3.20
CA ASN A 44 1.87 -21.36 3.89
C ASN A 44 2.15 -21.05 5.37
N LYS A 45 1.30 -20.29 6.04
CA LYS A 45 1.40 -19.87 7.46
C LYS A 45 2.65 -19.02 7.79
N ARG A 46 3.45 -18.65 6.83
CA ARG A 46 4.71 -17.93 7.03
C ARG A 46 4.85 -16.70 6.15
N ASP A 47 4.41 -16.77 4.93
CA ASP A 47 4.52 -15.68 3.96
C ASP A 47 3.29 -14.80 4.04
N VAL A 48 3.49 -13.51 4.28
CA VAL A 48 2.40 -12.55 4.47
C VAL A 48 2.58 -11.40 3.49
N PHE A 49 1.64 -11.28 2.56
CA PHE A 49 1.57 -10.13 1.65
C PHE A 49 0.65 -9.08 2.28
N VAL A 50 1.18 -7.91 2.49
CA VAL A 50 0.45 -6.74 3.00
C VAL A 50 0.22 -5.81 1.83
N ILE A 51 -1.00 -5.74 1.35
CA ILE A 51 -1.35 -5.06 0.10
C ILE A 51 -2.18 -3.82 0.40
N GLU A 52 -1.75 -2.70 -0.13
CA GLU A 52 -2.45 -1.43 -0.15
C GLU A 52 -2.83 -1.09 -1.59
N VAL A 53 -4.09 -0.80 -1.86
CA VAL A 53 -4.60 -0.48 -3.19
C VAL A 53 -4.80 1.01 -3.33
N LYS A 54 -4.25 1.60 -4.37
CA LYS A 54 -4.35 3.04 -4.66
C LYS A 54 -4.98 3.29 -6.03
N SER A 55 -6.07 4.04 -6.02
CA SER A 55 -6.78 4.49 -7.23
C SER A 55 -6.73 6.02 -7.39
N SER A 56 -5.72 6.66 -6.80
CA SER A 56 -5.56 8.11 -6.87
C SER A 56 -5.14 8.55 -8.27
N LYS A 57 -5.92 9.43 -8.87
CA LYS A 57 -5.60 10.02 -10.18
C LYS A 57 -4.60 11.16 -10.02
N VAL A 58 -3.63 11.21 -10.92
CA VAL A 58 -2.79 12.40 -11.07
C VAL A 58 -3.64 13.53 -11.61
N HIS A 59 -3.69 14.64 -10.90
CA HIS A 59 -4.47 15.78 -11.37
C HIS A 59 -3.91 16.36 -12.67
N ALA A 60 -4.79 16.71 -13.62
CA ALA A 60 -4.41 17.29 -14.90
C ALA A 60 -3.47 18.51 -14.75
N LYS A 61 -3.61 19.28 -13.67
CA LYS A 61 -2.72 20.39 -13.35
C LYS A 61 -1.26 19.92 -13.15
N VAL A 62 -1.04 18.86 -12.41
CA VAL A 62 0.30 18.29 -12.16
C VAL A 62 0.94 17.79 -13.46
N LEU A 63 0.14 17.14 -14.30
CA LEU A 63 0.60 16.69 -15.63
C LEU A 63 0.86 17.86 -16.59
N GLY A 64 0.04 18.92 -16.52
CA GLY A 64 0.14 20.08 -17.42
C GLY A 64 1.31 21.02 -17.09
N GLU A 65 1.71 21.11 -15.83
CA GLU A 65 2.86 21.91 -15.41
C GLU A 65 4.21 21.25 -15.73
N ALA A 66 4.21 19.98 -16.13
CA ALA A 66 5.39 19.17 -16.48
C ALA A 66 6.57 19.34 -15.49
N SER A 67 6.25 19.61 -14.21
CA SER A 67 7.21 19.84 -13.16
C SER A 67 7.54 18.53 -12.45
N ALA A 68 8.82 18.12 -12.48
CA ALA A 68 9.27 16.94 -11.74
C ALA A 68 9.04 17.11 -10.23
N GLU A 69 9.18 18.32 -9.71
CA GLU A 69 8.96 18.65 -8.30
C GLU A 69 7.47 18.53 -7.93
N GLY A 70 6.57 19.11 -8.72
CA GLY A 70 5.13 19.00 -8.51
C GLY A 70 4.63 17.55 -8.60
N PHE A 71 5.22 16.74 -9.48
CA PHE A 71 4.92 15.33 -9.55
C PHE A 71 5.42 14.55 -8.32
N ARG A 72 6.64 14.85 -7.86
CA ARG A 72 7.20 14.27 -6.62
C ARG A 72 6.33 14.60 -5.40
N GLU A 73 5.93 15.86 -5.24
CA GLU A 73 5.02 16.29 -4.17
C GLU A 73 3.68 15.53 -4.23
N PHE A 74 3.13 15.33 -5.41
CA PHE A 74 1.92 14.55 -5.60
C PHE A 74 2.12 13.09 -5.15
N LEU A 75 3.24 12.46 -5.51
CA LEU A 75 3.57 11.09 -5.07
C LEU A 75 3.69 11.02 -3.54
N GLU A 76 4.38 11.98 -2.93
CA GLU A 76 4.51 12.04 -1.47
C GLU A 76 3.15 12.16 -0.78
N GLN A 77 2.29 13.06 -1.25
CA GLN A 77 0.96 13.24 -0.68
C GLN A 77 0.01 12.05 -0.88
N SER A 78 0.16 11.34 -1.99
CA SER A 78 -0.74 10.25 -2.39
C SER A 78 -0.29 8.88 -1.87
N LEU A 79 1.03 8.63 -1.88
CA LEU A 79 1.61 7.32 -1.65
C LEU A 79 2.49 7.22 -0.39
N ALA A 80 2.96 8.34 0.16
CA ALA A 80 3.88 8.38 1.30
C ALA A 80 3.55 9.51 2.29
N SER A 81 2.29 9.69 2.64
CA SER A 81 1.86 10.72 3.60
C SER A 81 1.62 10.15 4.98
N GLU A 82 2.31 10.69 5.97
CA GLU A 82 2.07 10.40 7.37
C GLU A 82 0.94 11.28 7.93
N LYS A 83 0.18 10.72 8.87
CA LYS A 83 -0.84 11.45 9.62
C LYS A 83 -0.17 12.54 10.47
N LYS A 84 -0.50 13.80 10.23
CA LYS A 84 0.02 14.95 10.98
C LYS A 84 -0.99 15.59 11.93
N GLY A 85 -2.27 15.22 11.83
CA GLY A 85 -3.32 15.86 12.63
C GLY A 85 -4.55 14.99 12.90
N PRO A 86 -5.46 15.48 13.76
CA PRO A 86 -6.71 14.79 14.03
C PRO A 86 -7.56 14.71 12.74
N GLY A 87 -8.06 13.53 12.43
CA GLY A 87 -8.86 13.28 11.21
C GLY A 87 -8.07 12.91 9.96
N GLU A 88 -6.76 13.09 9.96
CA GLU A 88 -5.89 12.60 8.87
C GLU A 88 -5.57 11.11 9.04
N LYS A 89 -5.32 10.43 7.94
CA LYS A 89 -4.94 9.01 7.91
C LYS A 89 -3.58 8.87 7.26
N ASN A 90 -2.80 7.91 7.73
CA ASN A 90 -1.61 7.46 7.01
C ASN A 90 -1.99 7.00 5.59
N LYS A 91 -1.12 7.23 4.62
CA LYS A 91 -1.34 6.80 3.23
C LYS A 91 -0.16 6.00 2.70
N GLY A 92 -0.49 5.03 1.86
CA GLY A 92 0.48 4.23 1.11
C GLY A 92 1.51 3.58 2.02
N ILE A 93 2.78 3.97 1.91
CA ILE A 93 3.91 3.36 2.64
C ILE A 93 3.72 3.44 4.15
N TYR A 94 3.20 4.54 4.70
CA TYR A 94 2.95 4.64 6.15
C TYR A 94 1.81 3.74 6.64
N GLN A 95 0.83 3.42 5.78
CA GLN A 95 -0.16 2.39 6.09
C GLN A 95 0.49 1.02 6.15
N LEU A 96 1.32 0.67 5.14
CA LEU A 96 2.08 -0.57 5.11
C LEU A 96 2.99 -0.71 6.34
N ARG A 97 3.74 0.34 6.70
CA ARG A 97 4.59 0.36 7.90
C ARG A 97 3.81 -0.01 9.17
N LYS A 98 2.66 0.62 9.39
CA LYS A 98 1.78 0.31 10.54
C LYS A 98 1.44 -1.19 10.58
N GLN A 99 1.06 -1.76 9.44
CA GLN A 99 0.67 -3.16 9.34
C GLN A 99 1.85 -4.12 9.55
N ILE A 100 3.00 -3.78 8.97
CA ILE A 100 4.24 -4.56 9.14
C ILE A 100 4.63 -4.62 10.60
N ASN A 101 4.59 -3.48 11.32
CA ASN A 101 4.95 -3.42 12.73
C ASN A 101 3.99 -4.24 13.58
N ALA A 102 2.69 -4.14 13.34
CA ALA A 102 1.68 -4.96 14.02
C ALA A 102 1.87 -6.48 13.77
N LEU A 103 2.38 -6.88 12.60
CA LEU A 103 2.69 -8.27 12.30
C LEU A 103 3.98 -8.73 13.01
N LYS A 104 5.01 -7.87 13.06
CA LYS A 104 6.27 -8.16 13.78
C LYS A 104 6.02 -8.35 15.28
N GLU A 105 5.19 -7.52 15.90
CA GLU A 105 4.82 -7.63 17.31
C GLU A 105 4.15 -8.97 17.68
N LYS A 106 3.46 -9.61 16.71
CA LYS A 106 2.87 -10.94 16.91
C LYS A 106 3.92 -12.06 17.03
N GLY A 107 5.20 -11.79 16.82
CA GLY A 107 6.33 -12.68 17.11
C GLY A 107 6.36 -14.02 16.37
N ARG A 108 5.64 -14.17 15.25
CA ARG A 108 5.49 -15.47 14.55
C ARG A 108 6.53 -15.74 13.47
N GLY A 109 7.58 -14.90 13.34
CA GLY A 109 8.63 -15.08 12.33
C GLY A 109 8.11 -15.05 10.89
N TYR A 110 7.15 -14.20 10.61
CA TYR A 110 6.61 -14.02 9.26
C TYR A 110 7.65 -13.46 8.31
N ARG A 111 7.62 -13.94 7.06
CA ARG A 111 8.23 -13.24 5.92
C ARG A 111 7.19 -12.28 5.36
N ILE A 112 7.43 -11.00 5.46
CA ILE A 112 6.45 -9.97 5.11
C ILE A 112 6.84 -9.34 3.78
N PHE A 113 5.88 -9.32 2.85
CA PHE A 113 6.00 -8.75 1.51
C PHE A 113 5.04 -7.56 1.40
N PRO A 114 5.54 -6.33 1.54
CA PRO A 114 4.72 -5.14 1.31
C PRO A 114 4.49 -4.94 -0.18
N VAL A 115 3.25 -4.62 -0.54
CA VAL A 115 2.83 -4.41 -1.93
C VAL A 115 1.93 -3.19 -2.03
N ILE A 116 2.21 -2.29 -2.96
CA ILE A 116 1.29 -1.23 -3.36
C ILE A 116 0.79 -1.56 -4.77
N ILE A 117 -0.52 -1.67 -4.91
CA ILE A 117 -1.18 -1.81 -6.21
C ILE A 117 -1.79 -0.46 -6.57
N TYR A 118 -1.29 0.16 -7.62
CA TYR A 118 -1.93 1.34 -8.19
C TYR A 118 -2.64 0.96 -9.49
N THR A 119 -3.89 1.38 -9.58
CA THR A 119 -4.79 1.00 -10.69
C THR A 119 -4.92 2.10 -11.73
N GLU A 120 -4.28 3.23 -11.50
CA GLU A 120 -4.33 4.39 -12.38
C GLU A 120 -3.12 4.41 -13.30
N SER A 121 -3.35 4.34 -14.61
CA SER A 121 -2.28 4.31 -15.62
C SER A 121 -1.37 5.53 -15.61
N SER A 122 -1.85 6.67 -15.09
CA SER A 122 -1.03 7.88 -14.91
C SER A 122 0.11 7.70 -13.89
N LEU A 123 0.09 6.66 -13.08
CA LEU A 123 1.17 6.29 -12.16
C LEU A 123 2.13 5.24 -12.77
N ASP A 124 1.83 4.70 -13.95
CA ASP A 124 2.73 3.83 -14.70
C ASP A 124 3.77 4.67 -15.46
N MET A 125 4.59 5.36 -14.70
CA MET A 125 5.63 6.27 -15.20
C MET A 125 7.00 5.87 -14.69
N PRO A 126 8.05 6.07 -15.51
CA PRO A 126 9.43 5.87 -15.05
C PRO A 126 9.72 6.66 -13.77
N GLY A 127 10.30 6.01 -12.79
CA GLY A 127 10.68 6.62 -11.52
C GLY A 127 9.68 6.49 -10.38
N VAL A 128 8.42 6.12 -10.62
CA VAL A 128 7.45 5.90 -9.52
C VAL A 128 7.89 4.73 -8.64
N ASN A 129 8.32 3.62 -9.21
CA ASN A 129 8.83 2.48 -8.44
C ASN A 129 10.10 2.86 -7.67
N SER A 130 11.05 3.55 -8.30
CA SER A 130 12.27 4.02 -7.62
C SER A 130 11.97 4.97 -6.46
N PHE A 131 10.99 5.85 -6.63
CA PHE A 131 10.52 6.73 -5.55
C PHE A 131 9.93 5.91 -4.39
N LEU A 132 9.12 4.91 -4.69
CA LEU A 132 8.49 4.06 -3.66
C LEU A 132 9.54 3.24 -2.91
N ASP A 133 10.53 2.68 -3.62
CA ASP A 133 11.63 1.91 -3.01
C ASP A 133 12.46 2.80 -2.09
N GLU A 134 12.91 3.99 -2.57
CA GLU A 134 13.65 4.96 -1.75
C GLU A 134 12.88 5.35 -0.49
N LYS A 135 11.60 5.68 -0.62
CA LYS A 135 10.77 6.08 0.52
C LYS A 135 10.50 4.93 1.47
N PHE A 136 10.28 3.74 0.95
CA PHE A 136 10.04 2.56 1.75
C PHE A 136 11.26 2.21 2.60
N ASP A 137 12.45 2.17 1.99
CA ASP A 137 13.70 1.88 2.68
C ASP A 137 13.95 2.91 3.80
N HIS A 138 13.80 4.20 3.50
CA HIS A 138 13.97 5.27 4.50
C HIS A 138 12.99 5.09 5.68
N ILE A 139 11.71 4.90 5.41
CA ILE A 139 10.67 4.79 6.45
C ILE A 139 10.82 3.52 7.29
N ILE A 140 11.28 2.41 6.70
CA ILE A 140 11.49 1.15 7.43
C ILE A 140 12.82 1.15 8.20
N ASP A 141 13.87 1.77 7.68
CA ASP A 141 15.17 1.87 8.36
C ASP A 141 15.13 2.81 9.57
N GLU A 142 14.26 3.83 9.58
CA GLU A 142 14.00 4.63 10.79
C GLU A 142 13.57 3.75 11.97
N ASP A 143 12.84 2.67 11.73
CA ASP A 143 12.44 1.73 12.78
C ASP A 143 13.58 0.80 13.21
N ARG A 144 14.59 0.55 12.35
CA ARG A 144 15.75 -0.27 12.70
C ARG A 144 16.77 0.46 13.59
N GLY A 145 16.83 1.78 13.49
CA GLY A 145 17.72 2.63 14.29
C GLY A 145 17.26 2.86 15.73
N SER A 146 16.10 2.35 16.12
CA SER A 146 15.49 2.54 17.44
C SER A 146 15.65 1.35 18.39
N PHE A 147 16.56 0.42 18.09
CA PHE A 147 16.88 -0.73 18.94
C PHE A 147 18.32 -0.68 19.45
#